data_b4f099b64c7dd77b168a0d0fd37062e6
#
_entry.id   b4f099b64c7dd77b168a0d0fd37062e6
#
_cell.length_a   1.000
_cell.length_b   1.000
_cell.length_c   1.000
_cell.angle_alpha   90.00
_cell.angle_beta   90.00
_cell.angle_gamma   90.00
#
_symmetry.space_group_name_H-M   'P 1'
#
loop_
_entity.id
_entity.type
_entity.pdbx_description
1 polymer ?
#
loop_
_entity_poly.entity_id
_entity_poly.type
_entity_poly.pdbx_seq_one_letter_code
_entity_poly.pdbx_strand_id
1 'polypeptide(L)'
;MQPTPVAVVSRSLFNLEDLSKYRYWAQPVSLSSWAVVTIDGGDALSWMERQLTQKITELPSSGRAIARLDRVARIKYYGVLWPAGTTSFKLLLPSQLISNLEEDLEKFVIMEDIKINYDLNQKWSFVFGPSQKAHLINFFGEQGHLIELESSEKNADIIFSLCSIPQLGKEITLNELVNETKLNEYAVDYSKGCFLGQETAAKIETRRGANLYPSVLKIVGEAKSGKIFCDDKAAGEIVDIFAISDNESIAMVKLKREWRVENSSHNFKQDHGEFNAVVSSAPYFKDGSNEEKSLSLYHQAVKFFESAKEEIALTYLERAIEFDPAFADAYEVIGVIYARQNKHEAAIEWMDKLLKVNSKSVMAHTNKSLALMKLGRIEEAEEEKSLATVKSFSAFGDEAKVKKQIEEEKKKKGQDLVRRESMFQQVLDIDEHDLIALFGLADIYFHRESFEKSLSLVNRALEASPKHSQSILLKGKLLEALNRAQEAIDIYQTGVKTASAQGELMPANEMQSRLNQLLNLKS
;
A
#
# COMPACT_ATOMS: atom_id res chain seq x y z
N MET A 1 41.24 35.43 -7.42
CA MET A 1 40.29 34.47 -8.02
C MET A 1 39.05 34.48 -7.16
N GLN A 2 37.97 35.04 -7.67
CA GLN A 2 36.69 35.03 -6.99
C GLN A 2 36.11 33.61 -7.10
N PRO A 3 35.47 33.04 -6.07
CA PRO A 3 34.84 31.75 -6.16
C PRO A 3 33.62 31.84 -7.10
N THR A 4 33.57 30.96 -8.07
CA THR A 4 32.44 30.77 -8.98
C THR A 4 31.18 30.46 -8.15
N PRO A 5 30.03 31.11 -8.39
CA PRO A 5 28.82 30.81 -7.67
C PRO A 5 28.39 29.35 -7.95
N VAL A 6 28.26 28.57 -6.91
CA VAL A 6 27.64 27.23 -6.96
C VAL A 6 26.24 27.40 -7.54
N ALA A 7 25.99 26.80 -8.69
CA ALA A 7 24.70 26.80 -9.32
C ALA A 7 23.67 26.24 -8.30
N VAL A 8 22.71 27.07 -7.94
CA VAL A 8 21.52 26.64 -7.21
C VAL A 8 20.78 25.71 -8.15
N VAL A 9 20.91 24.41 -7.93
CA VAL A 9 20.08 23.40 -8.59
C VAL A 9 18.64 23.75 -8.23
N SER A 10 17.88 24.23 -9.20
CA SER A 10 16.45 24.48 -9.03
C SER A 10 15.82 23.15 -8.60
N ARG A 11 15.40 23.05 -7.33
CA ARG A 11 14.63 21.92 -6.83
C ARG A 11 13.32 21.88 -7.62
N SER A 12 13.18 20.97 -8.55
CA SER A 12 11.88 20.70 -9.16
C SER A 12 11.00 20.07 -8.06
N LEU A 13 9.98 20.79 -7.63
CA LEU A 13 8.97 20.27 -6.72
C LEU A 13 8.27 19.10 -7.41
N PHE A 14 8.26 17.94 -6.76
CA PHE A 14 7.55 16.77 -7.23
C PHE A 14 6.14 16.75 -6.64
N ASN A 15 5.12 16.78 -7.51
CA ASN A 15 3.74 16.66 -7.05
C ASN A 15 3.41 15.17 -6.84
N LEU A 16 3.11 14.78 -5.59
CA LEU A 16 2.71 13.42 -5.25
C LEU A 16 1.42 12.97 -5.96
N GLU A 17 0.53 13.90 -6.34
CA GLU A 17 -0.64 13.58 -7.16
C GLU A 17 -0.25 13.07 -8.54
N ASP A 18 0.92 13.45 -9.07
CA ASP A 18 1.42 12.95 -10.34
C ASP A 18 1.78 11.47 -10.29
N LEU A 19 2.12 10.91 -9.12
CA LEU A 19 2.33 9.45 -8.97
C LEU A 19 1.11 8.64 -9.38
N SER A 20 -0.09 9.13 -9.09
CA SER A 20 -1.35 8.48 -9.46
C SER A 20 -1.46 8.30 -10.97
N LYS A 21 -0.94 9.26 -11.77
CA LYS A 21 -0.95 9.21 -13.24
C LYS A 21 -0.21 7.98 -13.77
N TYR A 22 0.92 7.63 -13.16
CA TYR A 22 1.72 6.49 -13.60
C TYR A 22 1.15 5.18 -13.09
N ARG A 23 0.76 5.12 -11.83
CA ARG A 23 0.27 3.86 -11.23
C ARG A 23 -1.13 3.46 -11.67
N TYR A 24 -2.01 4.43 -11.86
CA TYR A 24 -3.42 4.13 -12.15
C TYR A 24 -3.80 4.43 -13.60
N TRP A 25 -3.17 5.41 -14.24
CA TRP A 25 -3.59 5.95 -15.53
C TRP A 25 -2.81 5.41 -16.73
N ALA A 26 -2.11 4.30 -16.54
CA ALA A 26 -1.38 3.61 -17.60
C ALA A 26 -0.37 4.49 -18.38
N GLN A 27 0.19 5.53 -17.74
CA GLN A 27 1.28 6.27 -18.38
C GLN A 27 2.55 5.43 -18.38
N PRO A 28 3.24 5.29 -19.51
CA PRO A 28 4.45 4.51 -19.60
C PRO A 28 5.61 5.21 -18.88
N VAL A 29 6.33 4.45 -18.06
CA VAL A 29 7.55 4.88 -17.36
C VAL A 29 8.75 4.30 -18.10
N SER A 30 9.69 5.15 -18.50
CA SER A 30 10.86 4.74 -19.28
C SER A 30 11.75 3.75 -18.53
N LEU A 31 12.17 2.69 -19.21
CA LEU A 31 13.18 1.72 -18.80
C LEU A 31 14.48 1.91 -19.59
N SER A 32 14.91 3.15 -19.83
CA SER A 32 16.07 3.47 -20.67
C SER A 32 17.39 2.84 -20.21
N SER A 33 17.54 2.54 -18.92
CA SER A 33 18.69 1.85 -18.33
C SER A 33 18.53 0.34 -18.20
N TRP A 34 17.45 -0.23 -18.76
CA TRP A 34 17.12 -1.66 -18.68
C TRP A 34 17.11 -2.28 -20.07
N ALA A 35 17.40 -3.57 -20.14
CA ALA A 35 17.33 -4.35 -21.38
C ALA A 35 16.57 -5.66 -21.13
N VAL A 36 15.95 -6.18 -22.17
CA VAL A 36 15.36 -7.52 -22.21
C VAL A 36 16.34 -8.47 -22.91
N VAL A 37 16.77 -9.48 -22.19
CA VAL A 37 17.61 -10.56 -22.69
C VAL A 37 16.74 -11.79 -22.87
N THR A 38 16.83 -12.46 -24.00
CA THR A 38 16.22 -13.78 -24.22
C THR A 38 17.26 -14.86 -23.95
N ILE A 39 16.91 -15.83 -23.11
CA ILE A 39 17.73 -16.99 -22.75
C ILE A 39 17.05 -18.22 -23.32
N ASP A 40 17.66 -18.83 -24.34
CA ASP A 40 17.14 -19.98 -25.07
C ASP A 40 18.03 -21.21 -24.87
N GLY A 41 17.41 -22.37 -24.89
CA GLY A 41 18.15 -23.66 -24.92
C GLY A 41 17.52 -24.75 -24.07
N GLY A 42 17.83 -25.99 -24.41
CA GLY A 42 17.31 -27.15 -23.71
C GLY A 42 17.71 -27.21 -22.23
N ASP A 43 18.86 -26.65 -21.89
CA ASP A 43 19.42 -26.66 -20.55
C ASP A 43 19.18 -25.34 -19.77
N ALA A 44 18.54 -24.35 -20.40
CA ALA A 44 18.36 -23.02 -19.81
C ALA A 44 17.65 -23.06 -18.45
N LEU A 45 16.54 -23.82 -18.32
CA LEU A 45 15.81 -23.97 -17.07
C LEU A 45 16.67 -24.58 -15.96
N SER A 46 17.35 -25.67 -16.23
CA SER A 46 18.16 -26.42 -15.26
C SER A 46 19.38 -25.61 -14.81
N TRP A 47 19.98 -24.83 -15.70
CA TRP A 47 21.09 -23.94 -15.41
C TRP A 47 20.63 -22.78 -14.51
N MET A 48 19.55 -22.06 -14.89
CA MET A 48 19.01 -20.95 -14.10
C MET A 48 18.56 -21.40 -12.72
N GLU A 49 17.95 -22.60 -12.61
CA GLU A 49 17.55 -23.16 -11.31
C GLU A 49 18.75 -23.32 -10.36
N ARG A 50 19.93 -23.69 -10.86
CA ARG A 50 21.15 -23.83 -10.05
C ARG A 50 21.82 -22.49 -9.71
N GLN A 51 21.66 -21.48 -10.57
CA GLN A 51 22.42 -20.22 -10.46
C GLN A 51 21.66 -19.11 -9.72
N LEU A 52 20.34 -19.06 -9.85
CA LEU A 52 19.53 -17.93 -9.38
C LEU A 52 18.95 -18.20 -8.00
N THR A 53 18.58 -17.14 -7.32
CA THR A 53 18.08 -17.15 -5.93
C THR A 53 16.61 -17.55 -5.80
N GLN A 54 15.88 -17.66 -6.92
CA GLN A 54 14.46 -18.03 -6.97
C GLN A 54 14.25 -19.41 -7.59
N LYS A 55 13.13 -20.05 -7.23
CA LYS A 55 12.70 -21.32 -7.81
C LYS A 55 12.15 -21.08 -9.21
N ILE A 56 12.90 -21.51 -10.23
CA ILE A 56 12.60 -21.26 -11.63
C ILE A 56 11.69 -22.35 -12.22
N THR A 57 11.73 -23.56 -11.68
CA THR A 57 10.86 -24.68 -12.08
C THR A 57 9.36 -24.41 -11.88
N GLU A 58 8.99 -23.47 -11.02
CA GLU A 58 7.62 -23.03 -10.75
C GLU A 58 7.42 -21.54 -11.11
N LEU A 59 8.07 -21.09 -12.18
CA LEU A 59 8.00 -19.70 -12.61
C LEU A 59 6.59 -19.37 -13.14
N PRO A 60 5.87 -18.39 -12.54
CA PRO A 60 4.57 -17.98 -13.05
C PRO A 60 4.71 -17.26 -14.39
N SER A 61 3.65 -17.22 -15.19
CA SER A 61 3.64 -16.49 -16.46
C SER A 61 4.01 -15.01 -16.28
N SER A 62 3.60 -14.37 -15.19
CA SER A 62 3.96 -13.00 -14.86
C SER A 62 5.42 -12.81 -14.43
N GLY A 63 6.20 -13.88 -14.33
CA GLY A 63 7.59 -13.84 -13.92
C GLY A 63 7.80 -13.63 -12.42
N ARG A 64 9.09 -13.64 -12.06
CA ARG A 64 9.57 -13.37 -10.70
C ARG A 64 10.81 -12.50 -10.74
N ALA A 65 10.99 -11.67 -9.75
CA ALA A 65 12.26 -11.02 -9.49
C ALA A 65 13.29 -12.07 -9.08
N ILE A 66 14.49 -11.97 -9.64
CA ILE A 66 15.60 -12.88 -9.40
C ILE A 66 16.87 -12.10 -9.05
N ALA A 67 17.78 -12.75 -8.36
CA ALA A 67 19.14 -12.27 -8.23
C ALA A 67 20.15 -13.40 -8.44
N ARG A 68 21.36 -13.03 -8.83
CA ARG A 68 22.55 -13.87 -8.84
C ARG A 68 23.52 -13.34 -7.81
N LEU A 69 23.98 -14.19 -6.92
CA LEU A 69 24.88 -13.82 -5.83
C LEU A 69 26.26 -14.48 -6.01
N ASP A 70 27.26 -13.90 -5.37
CA ASP A 70 28.54 -14.57 -5.13
C ASP A 70 28.51 -15.44 -3.86
N ARG A 71 29.63 -16.06 -3.52
CA ARG A 71 29.74 -16.98 -2.36
C ARG A 71 29.50 -16.31 -1.01
N VAL A 72 29.62 -14.99 -0.92
CA VAL A 72 29.42 -14.20 0.30
C VAL A 72 28.14 -13.37 0.25
N ALA A 73 27.17 -13.78 -0.57
CA ALA A 73 25.85 -13.17 -0.73
C ALA A 73 25.85 -11.75 -1.30
N ARG A 74 26.86 -11.38 -2.10
CA ARG A 74 26.91 -10.10 -2.80
C ARG A 74 26.24 -10.20 -4.17
N ILE A 75 25.55 -9.14 -4.55
CA ILE A 75 24.80 -9.06 -5.80
C ILE A 75 25.76 -8.99 -7.00
N LYS A 76 25.60 -9.92 -7.94
CA LYS A 76 26.26 -9.95 -9.24
C LYS A 76 25.41 -9.31 -10.33
N TYR A 77 24.18 -9.78 -10.46
CA TYR A 77 23.12 -9.19 -11.29
C TYR A 77 21.76 -9.52 -10.72
N TYR A 78 20.75 -8.81 -11.16
CA TYR A 78 19.37 -8.98 -10.76
C TYR A 78 18.41 -8.53 -11.86
N GLY A 79 17.19 -8.99 -11.81
CA GLY A 79 16.18 -8.63 -12.80
C GLY A 79 14.85 -9.32 -12.55
N VAL A 80 13.99 -9.29 -13.57
CA VAL A 80 12.73 -10.02 -13.58
C VAL A 80 12.76 -11.03 -14.72
N LEU A 81 12.52 -12.29 -14.38
CA LEU A 81 12.55 -13.44 -15.30
C LEU A 81 11.13 -13.97 -15.51
N TRP A 82 10.72 -14.20 -16.76
CA TRP A 82 9.44 -14.83 -17.09
C TRP A 82 9.60 -15.82 -18.26
N PRO A 83 8.71 -16.85 -18.36
CA PRO A 83 8.74 -17.80 -19.45
C PRO A 83 8.25 -17.15 -20.75
N ALA A 84 8.95 -17.37 -21.85
CA ALA A 84 8.57 -16.99 -23.20
C ALA A 84 8.23 -18.20 -24.10
N GLY A 85 8.50 -19.40 -23.61
CA GLY A 85 8.24 -20.70 -24.24
C GLY A 85 8.64 -21.84 -23.33
N THR A 86 8.68 -23.06 -23.84
CA THR A 86 9.07 -24.25 -23.05
C THR A 86 10.56 -24.25 -22.68
N THR A 87 11.41 -23.74 -23.57
CA THR A 87 12.86 -23.65 -23.41
C THR A 87 13.40 -22.24 -23.62
N SER A 88 12.51 -21.25 -23.60
CA SER A 88 12.82 -19.84 -23.84
C SER A 88 12.32 -18.98 -22.68
N PHE A 89 13.18 -18.11 -22.19
CA PHE A 89 12.91 -17.22 -21.06
C PHE A 89 13.33 -15.81 -21.42
N LYS A 90 12.63 -14.83 -20.87
CA LYS A 90 13.01 -13.43 -20.98
C LYS A 90 13.41 -12.90 -19.61
N LEU A 91 14.53 -12.17 -19.59
CA LEU A 91 15.07 -11.53 -18.39
C LEU A 91 15.18 -10.03 -18.64
N LEU A 92 14.41 -9.24 -17.92
CA LEU A 92 14.55 -7.78 -17.83
C LEU A 92 15.57 -7.47 -16.73
N LEU A 93 16.69 -6.84 -17.08
CA LEU A 93 17.74 -6.47 -16.12
C LEU A 93 18.34 -5.10 -16.47
N PRO A 94 19.01 -4.42 -15.52
CA PRO A 94 19.81 -3.23 -15.86
C PRO A 94 20.82 -3.56 -16.95
N SER A 95 20.83 -2.77 -18.03
CA SER A 95 21.66 -3.05 -19.22
C SER A 95 23.17 -3.14 -18.91
N GLN A 96 23.61 -2.42 -17.88
CA GLN A 96 25.00 -2.46 -17.39
C GLN A 96 25.40 -3.82 -16.79
N LEU A 97 24.41 -4.68 -16.44
CA LEU A 97 24.65 -5.99 -15.83
C LEU A 97 24.66 -7.14 -16.83
N ILE A 98 24.46 -6.88 -18.11
CA ILE A 98 24.52 -7.90 -19.17
C ILE A 98 25.89 -8.56 -19.19
N SER A 99 26.97 -7.79 -19.08
CA SER A 99 28.34 -8.33 -19.02
C SER A 99 28.56 -9.29 -17.84
N ASN A 100 27.90 -9.08 -16.71
CA ASN A 100 27.99 -9.98 -15.57
C ASN A 100 27.26 -11.31 -15.84
N LEU A 101 26.15 -11.27 -16.59
CA LEU A 101 25.43 -12.46 -17.05
C LEU A 101 26.28 -13.23 -18.08
N GLU A 102 26.91 -12.54 -19.03
CA GLU A 102 27.80 -13.15 -20.02
C GLU A 102 29.00 -13.82 -19.34
N GLU A 103 29.64 -13.17 -18.36
CA GLU A 103 30.72 -13.76 -17.57
C GLU A 103 30.31 -15.04 -16.87
N ASP A 104 29.09 -15.07 -16.29
CA ASP A 104 28.55 -16.28 -15.64
C ASP A 104 28.29 -17.40 -16.66
N LEU A 105 27.79 -17.08 -17.87
CA LEU A 105 27.61 -18.06 -18.94
C LEU A 105 28.96 -18.62 -19.40
N GLU A 106 29.93 -17.79 -19.70
CA GLU A 106 31.27 -18.22 -20.10
C GLU A 106 31.92 -19.13 -19.05
N LYS A 107 31.69 -18.85 -17.79
CA LYS A 107 32.32 -19.56 -16.67
C LYS A 107 31.62 -20.86 -16.27
N PHE A 108 30.29 -20.92 -16.39
CA PHE A 108 29.46 -22.01 -15.84
C PHE A 108 28.69 -22.80 -16.91
N VAL A 109 28.74 -22.40 -18.16
CA VAL A 109 28.20 -23.16 -19.30
C VAL A 109 29.39 -23.82 -20.04
N ILE A 110 29.50 -25.13 -19.93
CA ILE A 110 30.61 -25.90 -20.51
C ILE A 110 30.11 -26.75 -21.67
N MET A 111 28.99 -27.45 -21.48
CA MET A 111 28.41 -28.39 -22.46
C MET A 111 26.89 -28.15 -22.61
N GLU A 112 26.32 -27.28 -21.82
CA GLU A 112 24.90 -27.00 -21.83
C GLU A 112 24.47 -26.24 -23.09
N ASP A 113 23.31 -26.57 -23.64
CA ASP A 113 22.69 -25.87 -24.76
C ASP A 113 21.98 -24.64 -24.23
N ILE A 114 22.71 -23.52 -24.18
CA ILE A 114 22.21 -22.20 -23.73
C ILE A 114 22.73 -21.12 -24.65
N LYS A 115 21.83 -20.22 -25.06
CA LYS A 115 22.15 -19.03 -25.85
C LYS A 115 21.45 -17.82 -25.29
N ILE A 116 22.08 -16.66 -25.35
CA ILE A 116 21.44 -15.37 -25.03
C ILE A 116 21.38 -14.50 -26.27
N ASN A 117 20.27 -13.79 -26.39
CA ASN A 117 20.04 -12.79 -27.43
C ASN A 117 19.46 -11.54 -26.80
N TYR A 118 19.95 -10.37 -27.20
CA TYR A 118 19.43 -9.08 -26.76
C TYR A 118 19.68 -8.00 -27.80
N ASP A 119 18.85 -6.96 -27.78
CA ASP A 119 19.05 -5.76 -28.58
C ASP A 119 19.03 -4.53 -27.67
N LEU A 120 20.17 -3.87 -27.55
CA LEU A 120 20.31 -2.65 -26.73
C LEU A 120 19.66 -1.42 -27.37
N ASN A 121 19.31 -1.48 -28.67
CA ASN A 121 18.58 -0.39 -29.34
C ASN A 121 17.08 -0.45 -29.07
N GLN A 122 16.57 -1.58 -28.65
CA GLN A 122 15.16 -1.74 -28.29
C GLN A 122 14.85 -0.96 -27.02
N LYS A 123 13.86 -0.07 -27.09
CA LYS A 123 13.47 0.82 -25.99
C LYS A 123 12.21 0.29 -25.34
N TRP A 124 12.27 0.14 -24.02
CA TRP A 124 11.17 -0.39 -23.22
C TRP A 124 10.63 0.66 -22.27
N SER A 125 9.35 0.59 -22.03
CA SER A 125 8.68 1.28 -20.93
C SER A 125 7.83 0.31 -20.13
N PHE A 126 7.71 0.57 -18.84
CA PHE A 126 6.85 -0.16 -17.93
C PHE A 126 5.55 0.62 -17.72
N VAL A 127 4.44 -0.07 -17.82
CA VAL A 127 3.10 0.48 -17.53
C VAL A 127 2.54 -0.27 -16.34
N PHE A 128 2.25 0.45 -15.27
CA PHE A 128 1.70 -0.14 -14.06
C PHE A 128 0.29 -0.67 -14.27
N GLY A 129 -0.03 -1.77 -13.60
CA GLY A 129 -1.35 -2.38 -13.55
C GLY A 129 -1.63 -3.38 -14.68
N PRO A 130 -2.79 -4.04 -14.61
CA PRO A 130 -3.19 -5.06 -15.58
C PRO A 130 -3.44 -4.48 -16.96
N SER A 131 -3.34 -5.31 -17.99
CA SER A 131 -3.78 -5.00 -19.34
C SER A 131 -4.38 -6.26 -19.97
N GLN A 132 -5.48 -6.11 -20.69
CA GLN A 132 -6.08 -7.20 -21.46
C GLN A 132 -5.31 -7.51 -22.75
N LYS A 133 -4.42 -6.61 -23.19
CA LYS A 133 -3.73 -6.67 -24.49
C LYS A 133 -2.24 -7.00 -24.38
N ALA A 134 -1.68 -7.01 -23.17
CA ALA A 134 -0.25 -7.20 -22.97
C ALA A 134 0.04 -8.22 -21.87
N HIS A 135 1.21 -8.86 -21.96
CA HIS A 135 1.67 -9.84 -20.99
C HIS A 135 1.94 -9.17 -19.64
N LEU A 136 1.28 -9.66 -18.58
CA LEU A 136 1.44 -9.16 -17.22
C LEU A 136 2.83 -9.56 -16.69
N ILE A 137 3.51 -8.61 -16.07
CA ILE A 137 4.81 -8.82 -15.42
C ILE A 137 4.73 -8.35 -13.97
N ASN A 138 5.36 -9.11 -13.08
CA ASN A 138 5.60 -8.70 -11.69
C ASN A 138 6.99 -8.02 -11.60
N PHE A 139 7.02 -6.70 -11.66
CA PHE A 139 8.23 -5.90 -11.63
C PHE A 139 8.57 -5.48 -10.20
N PHE A 140 9.30 -6.34 -9.47
CA PHE A 140 9.70 -6.14 -8.06
C PHE A 140 8.53 -5.83 -7.13
N GLY A 141 7.47 -6.63 -7.23
CA GLY A 141 6.25 -6.46 -6.43
C GLY A 141 5.17 -5.61 -7.10
N GLU A 142 5.52 -4.79 -8.09
CA GLU A 142 4.56 -4.02 -8.86
C GLU A 142 4.04 -4.82 -10.06
N GLN A 143 2.73 -4.92 -10.19
CA GLN A 143 2.12 -5.54 -11.36
C GLN A 143 2.00 -4.56 -12.52
N GLY A 144 2.34 -4.99 -13.71
CA GLY A 144 2.27 -4.17 -14.90
C GLY A 144 2.65 -4.95 -16.16
N HIS A 145 2.94 -4.23 -17.23
CA HIS A 145 3.34 -4.83 -18.50
C HIS A 145 4.40 -3.99 -19.21
N LEU A 146 5.17 -4.63 -20.07
CA LEU A 146 6.16 -3.95 -20.91
C LEU A 146 5.55 -3.55 -22.24
N ILE A 147 5.91 -2.36 -22.70
CA ILE A 147 5.63 -1.92 -24.06
C ILE A 147 6.94 -1.49 -24.74
N GLU A 148 7.04 -1.81 -26.02
CA GLU A 148 8.17 -1.36 -26.85
C GLU A 148 7.90 0.08 -27.32
N LEU A 149 8.23 1.02 -26.45
CA LEU A 149 8.04 2.45 -26.65
C LEU A 149 9.07 3.22 -25.83
N GLU A 150 9.71 4.21 -26.40
CA GLU A 150 10.49 5.17 -25.64
C GLU A 150 9.57 6.23 -25.04
N SER A 151 9.40 6.21 -23.72
CA SER A 151 8.68 7.26 -23.02
C SER A 151 9.58 8.47 -22.80
N SER A 152 9.05 9.66 -23.01
CA SER A 152 9.71 10.94 -22.72
C SER A 152 9.66 11.31 -21.23
N GLU A 153 9.24 10.39 -20.37
CA GLU A 153 9.02 10.67 -18.95
C GLU A 153 10.33 10.97 -18.22
N LYS A 154 10.40 12.16 -17.64
CA LYS A 154 11.58 12.65 -16.91
C LYS A 154 11.63 12.19 -15.45
N ASN A 155 10.52 11.67 -14.91
CA ASN A 155 10.38 11.32 -13.50
C ASN A 155 10.47 9.81 -13.23
N ALA A 156 10.91 9.00 -14.20
CA ALA A 156 11.01 7.55 -14.07
C ALA A 156 11.79 7.14 -12.80
N ASP A 157 12.91 7.77 -12.56
CA ASP A 157 13.77 7.49 -11.41
C ASP A 157 13.08 7.79 -10.08
N ILE A 158 12.31 8.89 -10.01
CA ILE A 158 11.55 9.28 -8.80
C ILE A 158 10.46 8.25 -8.53
N ILE A 159 9.72 7.86 -9.57
CA ILE A 159 8.64 6.88 -9.46
C ILE A 159 9.20 5.54 -8.97
N PHE A 160 10.28 5.07 -9.55
CA PHE A 160 10.91 3.81 -9.14
C PHE A 160 11.45 3.87 -7.72
N SER A 161 12.10 4.97 -7.31
CA SER A 161 12.56 5.15 -5.93
C SER A 161 11.39 5.13 -4.94
N LEU A 162 10.32 5.88 -5.20
CA LEU A 162 9.15 5.92 -4.31
C LEU A 162 8.39 4.57 -4.23
N CYS A 163 8.43 3.77 -5.31
CA CYS A 163 7.90 2.40 -5.34
C CYS A 163 8.90 1.36 -4.82
N SER A 164 10.12 1.78 -4.45
CA SER A 164 11.23 0.88 -4.04
C SER A 164 11.58 -0.16 -5.10
N ILE A 165 11.42 0.18 -6.38
CA ILE A 165 11.92 -0.63 -7.49
C ILE A 165 13.44 -0.48 -7.52
N PRO A 166 14.19 -1.59 -7.45
CA PRO A 166 15.64 -1.54 -7.32
C PRO A 166 16.33 -0.86 -8.52
N GLN A 167 17.10 0.18 -8.27
CA GLN A 167 17.84 0.92 -9.30
C GLN A 167 19.33 0.79 -9.07
N LEU A 168 20.06 0.32 -10.10
CA LEU A 168 21.51 0.22 -10.07
C LEU A 168 22.15 1.62 -10.04
N GLY A 169 23.11 1.80 -9.13
CA GLY A 169 23.77 3.09 -8.90
C GLY A 169 23.03 4.02 -7.94
N LYS A 170 21.87 3.59 -7.42
CA LYS A 170 21.11 4.25 -6.37
C LYS A 170 20.94 3.32 -5.16
N GLU A 171 19.76 2.68 -5.01
CA GLU A 171 19.51 1.77 -3.89
C GLU A 171 20.36 0.50 -3.96
N ILE A 172 20.83 0.13 -5.14
CA ILE A 172 21.68 -1.04 -5.34
C ILE A 172 23.04 -0.61 -5.88
N THR A 173 24.09 -1.02 -5.19
CA THR A 173 25.45 -0.96 -5.67
C THR A 173 25.98 -2.36 -5.95
N LEU A 174 26.84 -2.50 -6.96
CA LEU A 174 27.49 -3.79 -7.22
C LEU A 174 28.33 -4.24 -6.04
N ASN A 175 28.35 -5.54 -5.79
CA ASN A 175 29.05 -6.17 -4.67
C ASN A 175 28.46 -5.83 -3.29
N GLU A 176 27.26 -5.28 -3.23
CA GLU A 176 26.52 -5.08 -1.98
C GLU A 176 25.88 -6.40 -1.52
N LEU A 177 25.70 -6.56 -0.20
CA LEU A 177 24.99 -7.71 0.35
C LEU A 177 23.51 -7.66 -0.02
N VAL A 178 22.95 -8.75 -0.53
CA VAL A 178 21.53 -8.81 -0.91
C VAL A 178 20.61 -8.46 0.26
N ASN A 179 20.98 -8.85 1.48
CA ASN A 179 20.22 -8.55 2.70
C ASN A 179 20.13 -7.04 3.03
N GLU A 180 21.02 -6.21 2.48
CA GLU A 180 21.03 -4.75 2.67
C GLU A 180 20.21 -4.01 1.60
N THR A 181 19.45 -4.75 0.80
CA THR A 181 18.63 -4.23 -0.30
C THR A 181 17.23 -4.83 -0.29
N LYS A 182 16.27 -4.21 -0.97
CA LYS A 182 14.93 -4.76 -1.19
C LYS A 182 14.93 -6.04 -2.05
N LEU A 183 16.01 -6.35 -2.75
CA LEU A 183 16.12 -7.64 -3.45
C LEU A 183 16.03 -8.84 -2.50
N ASN A 184 16.39 -8.66 -1.23
CA ASN A 184 16.22 -9.71 -0.24
C ASN A 184 14.75 -10.16 -0.10
N GLU A 185 13.81 -9.22 -0.16
CA GLU A 185 12.37 -9.53 -0.09
C GLU A 185 11.82 -10.00 -1.44
N TYR A 186 12.24 -9.39 -2.55
CA TYR A 186 11.65 -9.62 -3.86
C TYR A 186 12.25 -10.82 -4.61
N ALA A 187 13.57 -11.00 -4.47
CA ALA A 187 14.34 -11.85 -5.36
C ALA A 187 15.00 -13.06 -4.68
N VAL A 188 14.85 -13.26 -3.37
CA VAL A 188 15.47 -14.38 -2.65
C VAL A 188 14.41 -15.30 -2.06
N ASP A 189 14.47 -16.58 -2.44
CA ASP A 189 13.65 -17.64 -1.85
C ASP A 189 14.51 -18.52 -0.96
N TYR A 190 14.44 -18.31 0.34
CA TYR A 190 15.19 -19.10 1.34
C TYR A 190 14.68 -20.54 1.48
N SER A 191 13.51 -20.87 0.97
CA SER A 191 12.95 -22.23 0.96
C SER A 191 13.45 -23.06 -0.23
N LYS A 192 14.01 -22.39 -1.24
CA LYS A 192 14.62 -23.04 -2.40
C LYS A 192 15.83 -23.90 -2.00
N GLY A 193 16.12 -24.93 -2.79
CA GLY A 193 17.38 -25.68 -2.72
C GLY A 193 18.62 -24.78 -2.91
N CYS A 194 19.81 -25.35 -2.73
CA CYS A 194 21.07 -24.61 -2.67
C CYS A 194 21.29 -23.67 -3.88
N PHE A 195 21.59 -22.43 -3.59
CA PHE A 195 22.14 -21.45 -4.54
C PHE A 195 23.41 -20.78 -3.95
N LEU A 196 24.22 -20.18 -4.79
CA LEU A 196 25.47 -19.58 -4.35
C LEU A 196 25.22 -18.40 -3.41
N GLY A 197 25.89 -18.38 -2.27
CA GLY A 197 25.74 -17.33 -1.23
C GLY A 197 24.59 -17.54 -0.25
N GLN A 198 23.74 -18.59 -0.43
CA GLN A 198 22.57 -18.85 0.42
C GLN A 198 22.92 -18.93 1.92
N GLU A 199 23.97 -19.65 2.28
CA GLU A 199 24.34 -19.83 3.68
C GLU A 199 24.64 -18.50 4.37
N THR A 200 25.37 -17.61 3.70
CA THR A 200 25.68 -16.27 4.22
C THR A 200 24.44 -15.41 4.32
N ALA A 201 23.63 -15.35 3.26
CA ALA A 201 22.38 -14.59 3.24
C ALA A 201 21.41 -15.08 4.31
N ALA A 202 21.20 -16.39 4.44
CA ALA A 202 20.32 -16.98 5.45
C ALA A 202 20.82 -16.75 6.88
N LYS A 203 22.13 -16.80 7.13
CA LYS A 203 22.70 -16.48 8.45
C LYS A 203 22.46 -15.03 8.85
N ILE A 204 22.56 -14.09 7.91
CA ILE A 204 22.27 -12.69 8.18
C ILE A 204 20.78 -12.53 8.50
N GLU A 205 19.90 -13.11 7.68
CA GLU A 205 18.45 -13.02 7.81
C GLU A 205 17.96 -13.58 9.15
N THR A 206 18.38 -14.80 9.50
CA THR A 206 17.88 -15.51 10.70
C THR A 206 18.45 -15.01 12.02
N ARG A 207 19.62 -14.38 12.04
CA ARG A 207 20.24 -13.91 13.29
C ARG A 207 19.70 -12.57 13.76
N ARG A 208 19.88 -11.53 12.98
CA ARG A 208 19.50 -10.16 13.34
C ARG A 208 19.01 -9.33 12.15
N GLY A 209 18.97 -9.89 10.94
CA GLY A 209 18.76 -9.18 9.71
C GLY A 209 19.94 -8.27 9.33
N ALA A 210 19.85 -7.54 8.25
CA ALA A 210 20.88 -6.62 7.80
C ALA A 210 21.10 -5.44 8.75
N ASN A 211 22.32 -4.95 8.83
CA ASN A 211 22.61 -3.75 9.63
C ASN A 211 22.07 -2.49 8.94
N LEU A 212 22.35 -2.30 7.66
CA LEU A 212 21.75 -1.26 6.80
C LEU A 212 20.57 -1.84 6.06
N TYR A 213 19.50 -1.04 5.86
CA TYR A 213 18.37 -1.48 5.08
C TYR A 213 17.59 -0.29 4.53
N PRO A 214 16.97 -0.41 3.33
CA PRO A 214 16.16 0.64 2.73
C PRO A 214 14.99 1.06 3.62
N SER A 215 14.88 2.36 3.83
CA SER A 215 13.84 3.03 4.61
C SER A 215 13.49 4.35 3.95
N VAL A 216 12.46 5.01 4.44
CA VAL A 216 12.04 6.32 3.98
C VAL A 216 12.10 7.31 5.12
N LEU A 217 12.59 8.50 4.85
CA LEU A 217 12.50 9.64 5.77
C LEU A 217 11.54 10.68 5.21
N LYS A 218 10.56 11.09 6.02
CA LYS A 218 9.79 12.31 5.82
C LYS A 218 10.53 13.44 6.53
N ILE A 219 11.11 14.35 5.78
CA ILE A 219 12.05 15.35 6.27
C ILE A 219 11.35 16.70 6.34
N VAL A 220 11.57 17.40 7.45
CA VAL A 220 11.26 18.82 7.62
C VAL A 220 12.59 19.56 7.77
N GLY A 221 12.87 20.49 6.87
CA GLY A 221 14.12 21.21 6.77
C GLY A 221 14.94 20.86 5.54
N GLU A 222 16.17 21.36 5.51
CA GLU A 222 17.08 21.16 4.37
C GLU A 222 17.96 19.92 4.58
N ALA A 223 17.91 18.98 3.63
CA ALA A 223 18.76 17.81 3.59
C ALA A 223 19.27 17.54 2.17
N LYS A 224 20.36 16.77 2.05
CA LYS A 224 20.99 16.40 0.77
C LYS A 224 21.32 14.91 0.78
N SER A 225 21.54 14.32 -0.41
CA SER A 225 22.07 12.96 -0.51
C SER A 225 23.44 12.85 0.16
N GLY A 226 23.69 11.72 0.84
CA GLY A 226 24.92 11.45 1.54
C GLY A 226 24.72 10.96 2.96
N LYS A 227 25.81 10.84 3.71
CA LYS A 227 25.82 10.28 5.06
C LYS A 227 25.04 11.14 6.04
N ILE A 228 24.37 10.48 6.97
CA ILE A 228 23.61 11.08 8.07
C ILE A 228 24.07 10.51 9.40
N PHE A 229 24.01 11.35 10.42
CA PHE A 229 24.42 11.02 11.79
C PHE A 229 23.25 11.34 12.73
N CYS A 230 23.16 10.58 13.81
CA CYS A 230 22.23 10.83 14.91
C CYS A 230 22.98 10.55 16.22
N ASP A 231 22.89 11.45 17.22
CA ASP A 231 23.65 11.37 18.46
C ASP A 231 25.15 11.11 18.24
N ASP A 232 25.75 11.84 17.28
CA ASP A 232 27.14 11.75 16.85
C ASP A 232 27.59 10.36 16.32
N LYS A 233 26.62 9.46 16.05
CA LYS A 233 26.86 8.15 15.45
C LYS A 233 26.37 8.14 14.00
N ALA A 234 27.12 7.46 13.14
CA ALA A 234 26.67 7.25 11.76
C ALA A 234 25.35 6.47 11.76
N ALA A 235 24.27 7.10 11.31
CA ALA A 235 22.93 6.54 11.28
C ALA A 235 22.59 5.84 9.94
N GLY A 236 23.16 6.33 8.84
CA GLY A 236 22.90 5.79 7.51
C GLY A 236 23.35 6.73 6.40
N GLU A 237 22.69 6.61 5.26
CA GLU A 237 22.96 7.41 4.09
C GLU A 237 21.67 7.70 3.31
N ILE A 238 21.45 8.97 2.98
CA ILE A 238 20.40 9.38 2.04
C ILE A 238 20.88 9.05 0.62
N VAL A 239 20.15 8.16 -0.04
CA VAL A 239 20.45 7.72 -1.42
C VAL A 239 19.85 8.68 -2.43
N ASP A 240 18.58 9.06 -2.22
CA ASP A 240 17.83 9.97 -3.09
C ASP A 240 16.89 10.84 -2.26
N ILE A 241 16.58 12.05 -2.74
CA ILE A 241 15.73 13.00 -2.01
C ILE A 241 14.86 13.80 -2.99
N PHE A 242 13.59 13.92 -2.66
CA PHE A 242 12.57 14.57 -3.48
C PHE A 242 11.85 15.65 -2.67
N ALA A 243 11.95 16.92 -3.11
CA ALA A 243 11.22 18.01 -2.48
C ALA A 243 9.72 17.93 -2.84
N ILE A 244 8.86 18.01 -1.81
CA ILE A 244 7.40 18.04 -1.94
C ILE A 244 6.90 19.48 -1.82
N SER A 245 7.52 20.24 -0.93
CA SER A 245 7.28 21.67 -0.72
C SER A 245 8.59 22.39 -0.43
N ASP A 246 8.54 23.67 -0.17
CA ASP A 246 9.74 24.47 0.14
C ASP A 246 10.48 23.98 1.39
N ASN A 247 9.78 23.35 2.33
CA ASN A 247 10.33 22.91 3.61
C ASN A 247 10.18 21.41 3.89
N GLU A 248 9.55 20.65 2.99
CA GLU A 248 9.32 19.23 3.18
C GLU A 248 9.89 18.41 2.03
N SER A 249 10.50 17.28 2.37
CA SER A 249 11.08 16.34 1.42
C SER A 249 10.84 14.89 1.84
N ILE A 250 10.81 14.00 0.85
CA ILE A 250 10.89 12.55 1.06
C ILE A 250 12.28 12.10 0.64
N ALA A 251 12.95 11.35 1.49
CA ALA A 251 14.24 10.76 1.17
C ALA A 251 14.18 9.23 1.22
N MET A 252 14.74 8.61 0.21
CA MET A 252 15.10 7.20 0.20
C MET A 252 16.44 7.05 0.89
N VAL A 253 16.54 6.21 1.91
CA VAL A 253 17.69 6.15 2.80
C VAL A 253 18.02 4.69 3.15
N LYS A 254 19.30 4.39 3.33
CA LYS A 254 19.75 3.18 3.99
C LYS A 254 20.04 3.50 5.44
N LEU A 255 19.18 3.06 6.35
CA LEU A 255 19.32 3.28 7.78
C LEU A 255 19.90 2.06 8.49
N LYS A 256 20.71 2.30 9.51
CA LYS A 256 21.10 1.26 10.46
C LYS A 256 19.91 0.85 11.31
N ARG A 257 19.94 -0.41 11.76
CA ARG A 257 18.86 -1.06 12.50
C ARG A 257 18.36 -0.26 13.70
N GLU A 258 19.24 0.36 14.45
CA GLU A 258 18.92 1.12 15.65
C GLU A 258 18.04 2.35 15.36
N TRP A 259 18.05 2.87 14.13
CA TRP A 259 17.33 4.05 13.70
C TRP A 259 16.11 3.75 12.79
N ARG A 260 15.80 2.46 12.53
CA ARG A 260 14.73 2.04 11.62
C ARG A 260 13.40 1.74 12.31
N VAL A 261 13.10 2.37 13.41
CA VAL A 261 11.81 2.19 14.08
C VAL A 261 10.74 2.99 13.34
N GLU A 262 9.76 2.32 12.79
CA GLU A 262 8.68 2.97 12.02
C GLU A 262 7.93 3.98 12.88
N ASN A 263 7.65 5.16 12.32
CA ASN A 263 7.04 6.32 12.97
C ASN A 263 7.88 6.95 14.11
N SER A 264 9.14 6.57 14.29
CA SER A 264 10.04 7.29 15.17
C SER A 264 10.50 8.61 14.54
N SER A 265 10.65 9.64 15.36
CA SER A 265 11.16 10.95 14.94
C SER A 265 12.58 11.13 15.48
N HIS A 266 13.48 11.57 14.60
CA HIS A 266 14.89 11.79 14.93
C HIS A 266 15.38 13.11 14.38
N ASN A 267 16.35 13.72 15.06
CA ASN A 267 17.13 14.84 14.55
C ASN A 267 18.43 14.29 13.94
N PHE A 268 18.54 14.35 12.63
CA PHE A 268 19.71 13.92 11.89
C PHE A 268 20.63 15.09 11.58
N LYS A 269 21.94 14.83 11.56
CA LYS A 269 22.98 15.80 11.23
C LYS A 269 23.67 15.41 9.93
N GLN A 270 24.03 16.43 9.16
CA GLN A 270 24.93 16.38 8.01
C GLN A 270 25.98 17.48 8.13
N ASP A 271 27.00 17.47 7.28
CA ASP A 271 28.09 18.49 7.31
C ASP A 271 27.59 19.95 7.14
N HIS A 272 26.38 20.13 6.62
CA HIS A 272 25.80 21.45 6.31
C HIS A 272 24.62 21.84 7.22
N GLY A 273 24.25 21.02 8.19
CA GLY A 273 23.16 21.35 9.10
C GLY A 273 22.46 20.15 9.69
N GLU A 274 21.39 20.41 10.40
CA GLU A 274 20.54 19.43 11.05
C GLU A 274 19.13 19.52 10.48
N PHE A 275 18.43 18.38 10.46
CA PHE A 275 17.03 18.32 10.03
C PHE A 275 16.25 17.30 10.85
N ASN A 276 14.96 17.53 11.02
CA ASN A 276 14.06 16.58 11.66
C ASN A 276 13.46 15.65 10.63
N ALA A 277 13.37 14.37 10.96
CA ALA A 277 12.72 13.42 10.08
C ALA A 277 11.95 12.34 10.84
N VAL A 278 10.84 11.91 10.24
CA VAL A 278 10.06 10.75 10.69
C VAL A 278 10.40 9.56 9.80
N VAL A 279 10.73 8.44 10.44
CA VAL A 279 11.07 7.19 9.74
C VAL A 279 9.79 6.50 9.27
N SER A 280 9.78 6.05 8.02
CA SER A 280 8.72 5.23 7.45
C SER A 280 9.33 4.00 6.77
N SER A 281 8.53 2.94 6.63
CA SER A 281 8.96 1.77 5.86
C SER A 281 8.98 2.05 4.36
N ALA A 282 9.90 1.42 3.64
CA ALA A 282 9.87 1.39 2.18
C ALA A 282 8.95 0.25 1.68
N PRO A 283 8.17 0.41 0.62
CA PRO A 283 8.09 1.60 -0.22
C PRO A 283 7.34 2.76 0.43
N TYR A 284 7.67 3.99 0.04
CA TYR A 284 6.92 5.17 0.49
C TYR A 284 5.48 5.12 0.00
N PHE A 285 5.31 4.76 -1.25
CA PHE A 285 4.01 4.61 -1.87
C PHE A 285 3.59 3.14 -1.73
N LYS A 286 2.71 2.86 -0.77
CA LYS A 286 2.06 1.55 -0.65
C LYS A 286 0.92 1.49 -1.65
N ASP A 287 0.87 0.40 -2.39
CA ASP A 287 -0.20 0.18 -3.36
C ASP A 287 -1.53 0.00 -2.63
N GLY A 288 -2.57 0.71 -3.06
CA GLY A 288 -3.93 0.49 -2.61
C GLY A 288 -4.50 -0.83 -3.15
N SER A 289 -5.60 -1.31 -2.58
CA SER A 289 -6.32 -2.45 -3.13
C SER A 289 -6.81 -2.13 -4.57
N ASN A 290 -7.11 -3.17 -5.34
CA ASN A 290 -7.65 -2.97 -6.69
C ASN A 290 -8.98 -2.20 -6.66
N GLU A 291 -9.78 -2.38 -5.62
CA GLU A 291 -11.01 -1.62 -5.38
C GLU A 291 -10.73 -0.13 -5.14
N GLU A 292 -9.72 0.21 -4.33
CA GLU A 292 -9.32 1.61 -4.10
C GLU A 292 -8.81 2.28 -5.37
N LYS A 293 -8.02 1.56 -6.18
CA LYS A 293 -7.53 2.04 -7.49
C LYS A 293 -8.68 2.30 -8.45
N SER A 294 -9.60 1.33 -8.55
CA SER A 294 -10.78 1.40 -9.40
C SER A 294 -11.68 2.57 -9.00
N LEU A 295 -11.94 2.75 -7.71
CA LEU A 295 -12.72 3.87 -7.19
C LEU A 295 -12.04 5.22 -7.45
N SER A 296 -10.72 5.32 -7.31
CA SER A 296 -9.95 6.54 -7.61
C SER A 296 -10.06 6.93 -9.08
N LEU A 297 -9.91 5.95 -10.00
CA LEU A 297 -10.06 6.14 -11.44
C LEU A 297 -11.48 6.57 -11.81
N TYR A 298 -12.47 5.96 -11.20
CA TYR A 298 -13.89 6.32 -11.38
C TYR A 298 -14.16 7.78 -10.99
N HIS A 299 -13.68 8.23 -9.84
CA HIS A 299 -13.84 9.61 -9.41
C HIS A 299 -13.18 10.62 -10.37
N GLN A 300 -12.03 10.27 -10.96
CA GLN A 300 -11.41 11.10 -11.99
C GLN A 300 -12.22 11.10 -13.29
N ALA A 301 -12.72 9.94 -13.70
CA ALA A 301 -13.57 9.81 -14.87
C ALA A 301 -14.85 10.68 -14.77
N VAL A 302 -15.49 10.68 -13.59
CA VAL A 302 -16.68 11.52 -13.34
C VAL A 302 -16.35 13.01 -13.52
N LYS A 303 -15.21 13.50 -13.01
CA LYS A 303 -14.78 14.89 -13.20
C LYS A 303 -14.57 15.25 -14.69
N PHE A 304 -13.99 14.32 -15.48
CA PHE A 304 -13.84 14.53 -16.92
C PHE A 304 -15.19 14.49 -17.64
N PHE A 305 -16.08 13.60 -17.24
CA PHE A 305 -17.44 13.53 -17.78
C PHE A 305 -18.24 14.79 -17.51
N GLU A 306 -18.20 15.34 -16.29
CA GLU A 306 -18.81 16.62 -15.94
C GLU A 306 -18.23 17.79 -16.73
N SER A 307 -16.95 17.71 -17.09
CA SER A 307 -16.25 18.70 -17.93
C SER A 307 -16.42 18.47 -19.43
N ALA A 308 -17.36 17.62 -19.85
CA ALA A 308 -17.64 17.24 -21.25
C ALA A 308 -16.42 16.64 -22.00
N LYS A 309 -15.47 16.03 -21.30
CA LYS A 309 -14.30 15.34 -21.87
C LYS A 309 -14.55 13.82 -21.89
N GLU A 310 -15.59 13.40 -22.62
CA GLU A 310 -16.11 12.03 -22.56
C GLU A 310 -15.09 10.96 -23.00
N GLU A 311 -14.25 11.22 -24.02
CA GLU A 311 -13.23 10.27 -24.47
C GLU A 311 -12.17 9.99 -23.38
N ILE A 312 -11.79 11.03 -22.65
CA ILE A 312 -10.86 10.87 -21.52
C ILE A 312 -11.56 10.08 -20.41
N ALA A 313 -12.83 10.42 -20.09
CA ALA A 313 -13.59 9.70 -19.07
C ALA A 313 -13.71 8.20 -19.39
N LEU A 314 -13.96 7.83 -20.65
CA LEU A 314 -14.02 6.44 -21.09
C LEU A 314 -12.70 5.71 -20.81
N THR A 315 -11.55 6.31 -21.13
CA THR A 315 -10.22 5.71 -20.86
C THR A 315 -10.04 5.41 -19.38
N TYR A 316 -10.45 6.32 -18.49
CA TYR A 316 -10.37 6.13 -17.05
C TYR A 316 -11.31 5.04 -16.52
N LEU A 317 -12.53 4.98 -17.05
CA LEU A 317 -13.53 3.97 -16.68
C LEU A 317 -13.11 2.56 -17.12
N GLU A 318 -12.62 2.43 -18.35
CA GLU A 318 -12.10 1.16 -18.86
C GLU A 318 -10.92 0.68 -17.99
N ARG A 319 -10.06 1.61 -17.60
CA ARG A 319 -8.96 1.30 -16.69
C ARG A 319 -9.43 0.90 -15.28
N ALA A 320 -10.49 1.52 -14.77
CA ALA A 320 -11.09 1.13 -13.50
C ALA A 320 -11.58 -0.33 -13.54
N ILE A 321 -12.22 -0.74 -14.64
CA ILE A 321 -12.67 -2.12 -14.85
C ILE A 321 -11.51 -3.11 -14.98
N GLU A 322 -10.36 -2.70 -15.53
CA GLU A 322 -9.18 -3.56 -15.58
C GLU A 322 -8.64 -3.89 -14.19
N PHE A 323 -8.70 -2.94 -13.25
CA PHE A 323 -8.32 -3.18 -11.86
C PHE A 323 -9.36 -3.98 -11.08
N ASP A 324 -10.63 -3.64 -11.24
CA ASP A 324 -11.76 -4.33 -10.60
C ASP A 324 -12.86 -4.64 -11.63
N PRO A 325 -12.86 -5.84 -12.23
CA PRO A 325 -13.89 -6.26 -13.16
C PRO A 325 -15.30 -6.35 -12.56
N ALA A 326 -15.43 -6.30 -11.21
CA ALA A 326 -16.72 -6.31 -10.52
C ALA A 326 -17.26 -4.89 -10.22
N PHE A 327 -16.54 -3.84 -10.59
CA PHE A 327 -16.90 -2.46 -10.28
C PHE A 327 -18.06 -1.94 -11.18
N ALA A 328 -19.27 -2.22 -10.75
CA ALA A 328 -20.52 -1.99 -11.50
C ALA A 328 -20.72 -0.54 -11.98
N ASP A 329 -20.36 0.45 -11.16
CA ASP A 329 -20.57 1.87 -11.45
C ASP A 329 -19.82 2.34 -12.70
N ALA A 330 -18.65 1.77 -12.97
CA ALA A 330 -17.88 2.10 -14.17
C ALA A 330 -18.59 1.65 -15.45
N TYR A 331 -19.17 0.44 -15.46
CA TYR A 331 -19.96 -0.05 -16.58
C TYR A 331 -21.18 0.83 -16.86
N GLU A 332 -21.85 1.29 -15.79
CA GLU A 332 -23.03 2.16 -15.90
C GLU A 332 -22.66 3.48 -16.60
N VAL A 333 -21.61 4.17 -16.11
CA VAL A 333 -21.21 5.47 -16.66
C VAL A 333 -20.73 5.33 -18.11
N ILE A 334 -20.02 4.26 -18.48
CA ILE A 334 -19.62 4.00 -19.87
C ILE A 334 -20.86 3.89 -20.77
N GLY A 335 -21.85 3.11 -20.36
CA GLY A 335 -23.08 2.97 -21.14
C GLY A 335 -23.84 4.29 -21.28
N VAL A 336 -23.87 5.12 -20.23
CA VAL A 336 -24.46 6.46 -20.25
C VAL A 336 -23.71 7.38 -21.23
N ILE A 337 -22.37 7.34 -21.26
CA ILE A 337 -21.56 8.12 -22.20
C ILE A 337 -21.90 7.72 -23.65
N TYR A 338 -21.92 6.43 -23.97
CA TYR A 338 -22.27 5.98 -25.32
C TYR A 338 -23.69 6.36 -25.71
N ALA A 339 -24.67 6.32 -24.79
CA ALA A 339 -26.03 6.77 -25.04
C ALA A 339 -26.07 8.27 -25.35
N ARG A 340 -25.30 9.12 -24.66
CA ARG A 340 -25.17 10.57 -24.92
C ARG A 340 -24.54 10.85 -26.29
N GLN A 341 -23.62 10.00 -26.74
CA GLN A 341 -23.00 10.07 -28.05
C GLN A 341 -23.92 9.54 -29.17
N ASN A 342 -25.19 9.19 -28.89
CA ASN A 342 -26.14 8.54 -29.78
C ASN A 342 -25.67 7.16 -30.31
N LYS A 343 -24.69 6.51 -29.64
CA LYS A 343 -24.23 5.15 -29.95
C LYS A 343 -25.06 4.14 -29.14
N HIS A 344 -26.35 4.04 -29.48
CA HIS A 344 -27.32 3.32 -28.65
C HIS A 344 -27.05 1.81 -28.56
N GLU A 345 -26.56 1.16 -29.64
CA GLU A 345 -26.17 -0.24 -29.66
C GLU A 345 -25.02 -0.51 -28.65
N ALA A 346 -23.99 0.32 -28.69
CA ALA A 346 -22.87 0.21 -27.74
C ALA A 346 -23.33 0.44 -26.29
N ALA A 347 -24.25 1.38 -26.06
CA ALA A 347 -24.84 1.59 -24.75
C ALA A 347 -25.56 0.34 -24.22
N ILE A 348 -26.32 -0.36 -25.06
CA ILE A 348 -26.98 -1.62 -24.71
C ILE A 348 -25.97 -2.69 -24.35
N GLU A 349 -24.91 -2.86 -25.16
CA GLU A 349 -23.85 -3.83 -24.88
C GLU A 349 -23.19 -3.60 -23.50
N TRP A 350 -22.95 -2.34 -23.14
CA TRP A 350 -22.39 -2.00 -21.84
C TRP A 350 -23.37 -2.22 -20.69
N MET A 351 -24.66 -1.98 -20.89
CA MET A 351 -25.70 -2.33 -19.91
C MET A 351 -25.81 -3.85 -19.74
N ASP A 352 -25.65 -4.64 -20.80
CA ASP A 352 -25.63 -6.10 -20.71
C ASP A 352 -24.39 -6.60 -19.94
N LYS A 353 -23.22 -5.95 -20.11
CA LYS A 353 -22.03 -6.23 -19.28
C LYS A 353 -22.29 -5.87 -17.82
N LEU A 354 -22.92 -4.73 -17.54
CA LEU A 354 -23.31 -4.33 -16.18
C LEU A 354 -24.22 -5.37 -15.53
N LEU A 355 -25.20 -5.90 -16.26
CA LEU A 355 -26.12 -6.93 -15.75
C LEU A 355 -25.43 -8.27 -15.43
N LYS A 356 -24.32 -8.59 -16.12
CA LYS A 356 -23.48 -9.76 -15.78
C LYS A 356 -22.74 -9.56 -14.46
N VAL A 357 -22.31 -8.34 -14.16
CA VAL A 357 -21.61 -7.98 -12.92
C VAL A 357 -22.60 -7.76 -11.77
N ASN A 358 -23.68 -7.05 -12.03
CA ASN A 358 -24.75 -6.74 -11.09
C ASN A 358 -26.12 -7.02 -11.69
N SER A 359 -26.60 -8.25 -11.56
CA SER A 359 -27.90 -8.69 -12.08
C SER A 359 -29.11 -8.00 -11.43
N LYS A 360 -28.91 -7.23 -10.35
CA LYS A 360 -29.96 -6.47 -9.65
C LYS A 360 -30.00 -4.99 -10.06
N SER A 361 -29.13 -4.53 -10.94
CA SER A 361 -29.05 -3.12 -11.33
C SER A 361 -30.34 -2.63 -11.99
N VAL A 362 -31.05 -1.75 -11.31
CA VAL A 362 -32.26 -1.07 -11.85
C VAL A 362 -31.85 -0.12 -12.96
N MET A 363 -30.72 0.58 -12.81
CA MET A 363 -30.24 1.55 -13.78
C MET A 363 -29.83 0.90 -15.09
N ALA A 364 -29.27 -0.32 -15.07
CA ALA A 364 -28.95 -1.05 -16.29
C ALA A 364 -30.20 -1.30 -17.14
N HIS A 365 -31.27 -1.81 -16.54
CA HIS A 365 -32.54 -2.02 -17.24
C HIS A 365 -33.18 -0.71 -17.71
N THR A 366 -33.10 0.35 -16.89
CA THR A 366 -33.63 1.68 -17.25
C THR A 366 -32.90 2.28 -18.44
N ASN A 367 -31.57 2.31 -18.41
CA ASN A 367 -30.75 2.88 -19.49
C ASN A 367 -30.86 2.04 -20.78
N LYS A 368 -30.94 0.71 -20.65
CA LYS A 368 -31.16 -0.20 -21.78
C LYS A 368 -32.52 0.05 -22.44
N SER A 369 -33.59 0.21 -21.64
CA SER A 369 -34.92 0.57 -22.17
C SER A 369 -34.89 1.89 -22.94
N LEU A 370 -34.23 2.93 -22.41
CA LEU A 370 -34.09 4.23 -23.07
C LEU A 370 -33.33 4.11 -24.41
N ALA A 371 -32.25 3.35 -24.45
CA ALA A 371 -31.47 3.13 -25.67
C ALA A 371 -32.27 2.37 -26.72
N LEU A 372 -33.02 1.32 -26.34
CA LEU A 372 -33.91 0.54 -27.20
C LEU A 372 -35.04 1.40 -27.79
N MET A 373 -35.64 2.28 -26.98
CA MET A 373 -36.62 3.25 -27.46
C MET A 373 -36.05 4.16 -28.54
N LYS A 374 -34.81 4.64 -28.38
CA LYS A 374 -34.15 5.49 -29.41
C LYS A 374 -33.87 4.75 -30.71
N LEU A 375 -33.70 3.44 -30.65
CA LEU A 375 -33.54 2.58 -31.83
C LEU A 375 -34.87 2.13 -32.45
N GLY A 376 -36.02 2.50 -31.87
CA GLY A 376 -37.36 2.09 -32.36
C GLY A 376 -37.74 0.65 -31.97
N ARG A 377 -36.95 -0.02 -31.07
CA ARG A 377 -37.21 -1.39 -30.59
C ARG A 377 -38.16 -1.34 -29.38
N ILE A 378 -39.42 -0.97 -29.64
CA ILE A 378 -40.39 -0.59 -28.61
C ILE A 378 -40.77 -1.77 -27.70
N GLU A 379 -41.00 -2.96 -28.25
CA GLU A 379 -41.37 -4.15 -27.46
C GLU A 379 -40.27 -4.52 -26.42
N GLU A 380 -39.04 -4.58 -26.89
CA GLU A 380 -37.88 -4.86 -26.00
C GLU A 380 -37.68 -3.75 -24.97
N ALA A 381 -37.92 -2.49 -25.33
CA ALA A 381 -37.85 -1.38 -24.41
C ALA A 381 -38.85 -1.49 -23.25
N GLU A 382 -40.09 -1.90 -23.55
CA GLU A 382 -41.13 -2.10 -22.53
C GLU A 382 -40.84 -3.31 -21.64
N GLU A 383 -40.23 -4.38 -22.17
CA GLU A 383 -39.76 -5.52 -21.36
C GLU A 383 -38.69 -5.07 -20.33
N GLU A 384 -37.66 -4.34 -20.79
CA GLU A 384 -36.60 -3.84 -19.93
C GLU A 384 -37.13 -2.86 -18.87
N LYS A 385 -38.10 -2.01 -19.22
CA LYS A 385 -38.78 -1.12 -18.26
C LYS A 385 -39.57 -1.88 -17.20
N SER A 386 -40.23 -2.96 -17.59
CA SER A 386 -40.93 -3.84 -16.64
C SER A 386 -39.94 -4.50 -15.66
N LEU A 387 -38.80 -4.98 -16.16
CA LEU A 387 -37.72 -5.53 -15.33
C LEU A 387 -37.16 -4.50 -14.37
N ALA A 388 -36.90 -3.26 -14.82
CA ALA A 388 -36.47 -2.16 -13.95
C ALA A 388 -37.46 -1.93 -12.80
N THR A 389 -38.76 -1.93 -13.10
CA THR A 389 -39.81 -1.74 -12.10
C THR A 389 -39.82 -2.88 -11.06
N VAL A 390 -39.79 -4.12 -11.51
CA VAL A 390 -39.75 -5.30 -10.61
C VAL A 390 -38.51 -5.29 -9.71
N LYS A 391 -37.35 -4.97 -10.29
CA LYS A 391 -36.10 -4.89 -9.53
C LYS A 391 -36.10 -3.75 -8.51
N SER A 392 -36.69 -2.60 -8.86
CA SER A 392 -36.85 -1.47 -7.94
C SER A 392 -37.71 -1.85 -6.73
N PHE A 393 -38.86 -2.49 -6.92
CA PHE A 393 -39.67 -2.96 -5.80
C PHE A 393 -38.96 -3.99 -4.92
N SER A 394 -38.18 -4.90 -5.51
CA SER A 394 -37.37 -5.86 -4.78
C SER A 394 -36.31 -5.16 -3.90
N ALA A 395 -35.62 -4.16 -4.44
CA ALA A 395 -34.62 -3.39 -3.71
C ALA A 395 -35.21 -2.66 -2.49
N PHE A 396 -36.38 -2.01 -2.66
CA PHE A 396 -37.09 -1.38 -1.54
C PHE A 396 -37.50 -2.38 -0.45
N GLY A 397 -37.93 -3.58 -0.84
CA GLY A 397 -38.28 -4.65 0.10
C GLY A 397 -37.08 -5.14 0.91
N ASP A 398 -35.91 -5.26 0.30
CA ASP A 398 -34.68 -5.68 0.95
C ASP A 398 -34.13 -4.58 1.89
N GLU A 399 -34.18 -3.31 1.50
CA GLU A 399 -33.81 -2.18 2.38
C GLU A 399 -34.73 -2.09 3.62
N ALA A 400 -36.04 -2.29 3.46
CA ALA A 400 -36.96 -2.28 4.57
C ALA A 400 -36.68 -3.41 5.58
N LYS A 401 -36.31 -4.60 5.11
CA LYS A 401 -35.89 -5.72 5.95
C LYS A 401 -34.61 -5.41 6.72
N VAL A 402 -33.59 -4.84 6.04
CA VAL A 402 -32.32 -4.47 6.67
C VAL A 402 -32.54 -3.38 7.74
N LYS A 403 -33.32 -2.34 7.43
CA LYS A 403 -33.67 -1.29 8.41
C LYS A 403 -34.36 -1.89 9.63
N LYS A 404 -35.32 -2.80 9.43
CA LYS A 404 -36.04 -3.46 10.53
C LYS A 404 -35.08 -4.31 11.38
N GLN A 405 -34.17 -5.05 10.78
CA GLN A 405 -33.16 -5.83 11.50
C GLN A 405 -32.24 -4.96 12.34
N ILE A 406 -31.74 -3.83 11.77
CA ILE A 406 -30.90 -2.87 12.50
C ILE A 406 -31.66 -2.26 13.69
N GLU A 407 -32.96 -1.96 13.50
CA GLU A 407 -33.81 -1.40 14.55
C GLU A 407 -34.07 -2.41 15.67
N GLU A 408 -34.32 -3.67 15.31
CA GLU A 408 -34.47 -4.78 16.27
C GLU A 408 -33.19 -5.06 17.06
N GLU A 409 -32.01 -4.99 16.40
CA GLU A 409 -30.72 -5.14 17.09
C GLU A 409 -30.44 -3.97 18.04
N LYS A 410 -30.74 -2.73 17.63
CA LYS A 410 -30.61 -1.54 18.49
C LYS A 410 -31.53 -1.67 19.72
N LYS A 411 -32.75 -2.14 19.51
CA LYS A 411 -33.72 -2.35 20.60
C LYS A 411 -33.25 -3.44 21.56
N LYS A 412 -32.72 -4.55 21.06
CA LYS A 412 -32.14 -5.63 21.89
C LYS A 412 -30.95 -5.14 22.71
N LYS A 413 -30.02 -4.42 22.09
CA LYS A 413 -28.86 -3.81 22.78
C LYS A 413 -29.31 -2.82 23.85
N GLY A 414 -30.30 -1.98 23.57
CA GLY A 414 -30.89 -1.06 24.56
C GLY A 414 -31.51 -1.78 25.75
N GLN A 415 -32.27 -2.84 25.52
CA GLN A 415 -32.89 -3.65 26.60
C GLN A 415 -31.83 -4.38 27.44
N ASP A 416 -30.76 -4.89 26.82
CA ASP A 416 -29.66 -5.54 27.55
C ASP A 416 -28.91 -4.53 28.45
N LEU A 417 -28.66 -3.32 27.97
CA LEU A 417 -28.04 -2.26 28.77
C LEU A 417 -28.89 -1.87 29.98
N VAL A 418 -30.20 -1.74 29.81
CA VAL A 418 -31.13 -1.46 30.94
C VAL A 418 -31.14 -2.60 31.94
N ARG A 419 -31.14 -3.83 31.48
CA ARG A 419 -31.08 -5.01 32.34
C ARG A 419 -29.78 -5.08 33.15
N ARG A 420 -28.66 -4.85 32.49
CA ARG A 420 -27.32 -4.83 33.13
C ARG A 420 -27.22 -3.69 34.16
N GLU A 421 -27.72 -2.51 33.83
CA GLU A 421 -27.77 -1.36 34.76
C GLU A 421 -28.53 -1.74 36.02
N SER A 422 -29.77 -2.30 35.90
CA SER A 422 -30.57 -2.74 37.04
C SER A 422 -29.85 -3.80 37.86
N MET A 423 -29.18 -4.76 37.21
CA MET A 423 -28.42 -5.81 37.88
C MET A 423 -27.24 -5.24 38.69
N PHE A 424 -26.46 -4.37 38.11
CA PHE A 424 -25.33 -3.74 38.81
C PHE A 424 -25.80 -2.85 39.96
N GLN A 425 -26.93 -2.14 39.79
CA GLN A 425 -27.50 -1.34 40.88
C GLN A 425 -27.93 -2.21 42.07
N GLN A 426 -28.59 -3.36 41.81
CA GLN A 426 -28.95 -4.31 42.88
C GLN A 426 -27.72 -4.89 43.61
N VAL A 427 -26.63 -5.10 42.90
CA VAL A 427 -25.37 -5.54 43.53
C VAL A 427 -24.82 -4.45 44.45
N LEU A 428 -24.86 -3.17 44.03
CA LEU A 428 -24.39 -2.06 44.84
C LEU A 428 -25.30 -1.75 46.02
N ASP A 429 -26.58 -2.12 45.98
CA ASP A 429 -27.51 -2.04 47.12
C ASP A 429 -27.15 -3.06 48.22
N ILE A 430 -26.46 -4.13 47.88
CA ILE A 430 -25.97 -5.17 48.79
C ILE A 430 -24.53 -4.89 49.25
N ASP A 431 -23.65 -4.55 48.31
CA ASP A 431 -22.26 -4.21 48.55
C ASP A 431 -21.89 -2.94 47.75
N GLU A 432 -21.90 -1.82 48.43
CA GLU A 432 -21.62 -0.50 47.84
C GLU A 432 -20.21 -0.32 47.30
N HIS A 433 -19.28 -1.25 47.61
CA HIS A 433 -17.89 -1.26 47.18
C HIS A 433 -17.57 -2.35 46.15
N ASP A 434 -18.58 -3.08 45.65
CA ASP A 434 -18.37 -4.11 44.63
C ASP A 434 -17.74 -3.50 43.37
N LEU A 435 -16.50 -3.87 43.11
CA LEU A 435 -15.70 -3.35 42.02
C LEU A 435 -16.29 -3.59 40.63
N ILE A 436 -16.88 -4.78 40.44
CA ILE A 436 -17.43 -5.18 39.12
C ILE A 436 -18.70 -4.38 38.83
N ALA A 437 -19.55 -4.17 39.81
CA ALA A 437 -20.77 -3.41 39.69
C ALA A 437 -20.45 -1.90 39.49
N LEU A 438 -19.53 -1.34 40.28
CA LEU A 438 -19.10 0.04 40.14
C LEU A 438 -18.51 0.34 38.74
N PHE A 439 -17.59 -0.54 38.27
CA PHE A 439 -17.00 -0.42 36.95
C PHE A 439 -18.02 -0.63 35.83
N GLY A 440 -18.87 -1.65 35.96
CA GLY A 440 -19.91 -1.96 34.97
C GLY A 440 -20.94 -0.85 34.79
N LEU A 441 -21.39 -0.20 35.89
CA LEU A 441 -22.25 0.99 35.82
C LEU A 441 -21.51 2.22 35.24
N ALA A 442 -20.27 2.40 35.63
CA ALA A 442 -19.45 3.49 35.09
C ALA A 442 -19.30 3.39 33.56
N ASP A 443 -19.04 2.18 33.05
CA ASP A 443 -18.93 1.92 31.61
C ASP A 443 -20.26 2.17 30.88
N ILE A 444 -21.40 1.74 31.45
CA ILE A 444 -22.72 2.03 30.89
C ILE A 444 -22.98 3.54 30.83
N TYR A 445 -22.67 4.30 31.89
CA TYR A 445 -22.86 5.75 31.88
C TYR A 445 -21.86 6.48 30.96
N PHE A 446 -20.66 5.96 30.78
CA PHE A 446 -19.72 6.46 29.79
C PHE A 446 -20.30 6.37 28.36
N HIS A 447 -20.84 5.20 27.98
CA HIS A 447 -21.46 5.00 26.68
C HIS A 447 -22.79 5.77 26.47
N ARG A 448 -23.42 6.23 27.54
CA ARG A 448 -24.57 7.15 27.51
C ARG A 448 -24.17 8.63 27.60
N GLU A 449 -22.90 8.93 27.49
CA GLU A 449 -22.35 10.29 27.58
C GLU A 449 -22.66 11.01 28.91
N SER A 450 -23.03 10.25 29.94
CA SER A 450 -23.26 10.76 31.28
C SER A 450 -21.96 10.78 32.09
N PHE A 451 -20.99 11.57 31.59
CA PHE A 451 -19.59 11.50 32.01
C PHE A 451 -19.35 11.81 33.50
N GLU A 452 -20.09 12.76 34.09
CA GLU A 452 -19.95 13.08 35.51
C GLU A 452 -20.41 11.92 36.43
N LYS A 453 -21.53 11.26 36.07
CA LYS A 453 -21.99 10.09 36.81
C LYS A 453 -21.01 8.93 36.68
N SER A 454 -20.51 8.71 35.49
CA SER A 454 -19.48 7.71 35.22
C SER A 454 -18.21 7.98 36.02
N LEU A 455 -17.73 9.24 36.06
CA LEU A 455 -16.54 9.62 36.79
C LEU A 455 -16.68 9.41 38.31
N SER A 456 -17.83 9.71 38.88
CA SER A 456 -18.15 9.44 40.29
C SER A 456 -18.01 7.95 40.61
N LEU A 457 -18.58 7.07 39.78
CA LEU A 457 -18.52 5.61 39.96
C LEU A 457 -17.11 5.07 39.78
N VAL A 458 -16.37 5.56 38.81
CA VAL A 458 -14.97 5.16 38.59
C VAL A 458 -14.09 5.55 39.77
N ASN A 459 -14.32 6.73 40.36
CA ASN A 459 -13.58 7.14 41.55
C ASN A 459 -13.84 6.19 42.71
N ARG A 460 -15.10 5.82 42.97
CA ARG A 460 -15.46 4.81 43.98
C ARG A 460 -14.83 3.44 43.68
N ALA A 461 -14.82 3.02 42.41
CA ALA A 461 -14.15 1.78 42.00
C ALA A 461 -12.63 1.83 42.28
N LEU A 462 -12.00 2.97 42.11
CA LEU A 462 -10.57 3.16 42.40
C LEU A 462 -10.29 3.32 43.91
N GLU A 463 -11.26 3.78 44.69
CA GLU A 463 -11.19 3.73 46.17
C GLU A 463 -11.22 2.28 46.68
N ALA A 464 -12.11 1.46 46.12
CA ALA A 464 -12.18 0.03 46.44
C ALA A 464 -10.94 -0.74 45.92
N SER A 465 -10.45 -0.42 44.73
CA SER A 465 -9.28 -1.06 44.12
C SER A 465 -8.39 -0.05 43.39
N PRO A 466 -7.40 0.57 44.06
CA PRO A 466 -6.56 1.63 43.50
C PRO A 466 -5.70 1.20 42.28
N LYS A 467 -5.51 -0.11 42.09
CA LYS A 467 -4.70 -0.68 41.02
C LYS A 467 -5.52 -1.29 39.88
N HIS A 468 -6.85 -1.13 39.86
CA HIS A 468 -7.67 -1.69 38.79
C HIS A 468 -7.46 -0.93 37.49
N SER A 469 -6.65 -1.50 36.59
CA SER A 469 -6.17 -0.85 35.37
C SER A 469 -7.29 -0.43 34.40
N GLN A 470 -8.38 -1.21 34.32
CA GLN A 470 -9.56 -0.86 33.50
C GLN A 470 -10.27 0.40 34.03
N SER A 471 -10.39 0.55 35.36
CA SER A 471 -10.95 1.77 35.97
C SER A 471 -10.03 2.98 35.77
N ILE A 472 -8.72 2.79 35.84
CA ILE A 472 -7.76 3.87 35.53
C ILE A 472 -7.86 4.31 34.08
N LEU A 473 -7.94 3.37 33.13
CA LEU A 473 -8.14 3.64 31.71
C LEU A 473 -9.45 4.40 31.46
N LEU A 474 -10.56 3.92 32.04
CA LEU A 474 -11.87 4.56 31.89
C LEU A 474 -11.87 5.98 32.50
N LYS A 475 -11.20 6.20 33.65
CA LYS A 475 -11.04 7.53 34.25
C LYS A 475 -10.30 8.49 33.29
N GLY A 476 -9.23 8.03 32.66
CA GLY A 476 -8.52 8.82 31.66
C GLY A 476 -9.43 9.22 30.47
N LYS A 477 -10.19 8.26 29.91
CA LYS A 477 -11.15 8.51 28.83
C LYS A 477 -12.24 9.53 29.24
N LEU A 478 -12.72 9.44 30.47
CA LEU A 478 -13.70 10.38 31.01
C LEU A 478 -13.15 11.78 31.15
N LEU A 479 -11.90 11.92 31.62
CA LEU A 479 -11.23 13.22 31.75
C LEU A 479 -10.97 13.84 30.37
N GLU A 480 -10.64 13.05 29.35
CA GLU A 480 -10.57 13.54 27.97
C GLU A 480 -11.94 14.05 27.50
N ALA A 481 -13.02 13.30 27.69
CA ALA A 481 -14.38 13.68 27.29
C ALA A 481 -14.86 14.94 28.00
N LEU A 482 -14.41 15.17 29.24
CA LEU A 482 -14.70 16.36 30.04
C LEU A 482 -13.73 17.55 29.77
N ASN A 483 -12.87 17.44 28.74
CA ASN A 483 -11.85 18.44 28.39
C ASN A 483 -10.82 18.74 29.51
N ARG A 484 -10.57 17.79 30.41
CA ARG A 484 -9.61 17.88 31.51
C ARG A 484 -8.30 17.21 31.13
N ALA A 485 -7.69 17.66 30.02
CA ALA A 485 -6.56 17.01 29.37
C ALA A 485 -5.33 16.83 30.28
N GLN A 486 -5.02 17.80 31.18
CA GLN A 486 -3.87 17.66 32.07
C GLN A 486 -4.04 16.52 33.07
N GLU A 487 -5.23 16.39 33.65
CA GLU A 487 -5.54 15.33 34.59
C GLU A 487 -5.60 13.95 33.90
N ALA A 488 -6.05 13.92 32.64
CA ALA A 488 -6.01 12.70 31.83
C ALA A 488 -4.57 12.23 31.60
N ILE A 489 -3.64 13.14 31.30
CA ILE A 489 -2.22 12.85 31.14
C ILE A 489 -1.65 12.23 32.42
N ASP A 490 -1.90 12.84 33.59
CA ASP A 490 -1.38 12.37 34.88
C ASP A 490 -1.91 10.96 35.23
N ILE A 491 -3.21 10.74 34.96
CA ILE A 491 -3.85 9.43 35.17
C ILE A 491 -3.27 8.37 34.24
N TYR A 492 -3.09 8.67 32.95
CA TYR A 492 -2.49 7.71 32.01
C TYR A 492 -1.04 7.38 32.33
N GLN A 493 -0.23 8.37 32.73
CA GLN A 493 1.16 8.11 33.16
C GLN A 493 1.24 7.15 34.35
N THR A 494 0.35 7.33 35.31
CA THR A 494 0.26 6.45 36.49
C THR A 494 -0.28 5.08 36.11
N GLY A 495 -1.31 5.05 35.23
CA GLY A 495 -1.97 3.84 34.79
C GLY A 495 -1.09 2.92 33.97
N VAL A 496 -0.27 3.47 33.06
CA VAL A 496 0.71 2.68 32.28
C VAL A 496 1.68 1.93 33.21
N LYS A 497 2.21 2.62 34.24
CA LYS A 497 3.12 2.01 35.21
C LYS A 497 2.43 0.91 36.00
N THR A 498 1.19 1.15 36.43
CA THR A 498 0.40 0.22 37.23
C THR A 498 0.04 -1.03 36.44
N ALA A 499 -0.50 -0.87 35.23
CA ALA A 499 -0.91 -1.98 34.37
C ALA A 499 0.28 -2.81 33.89
N SER A 500 1.40 -2.16 33.53
CA SER A 500 2.65 -2.86 33.16
C SER A 500 3.22 -3.68 34.32
N ALA A 501 3.17 -3.16 35.54
CA ALA A 501 3.63 -3.90 36.71
C ALA A 501 2.76 -5.12 37.06
N GLN A 502 1.49 -5.12 36.62
CA GLN A 502 0.55 -6.24 36.78
C GLN A 502 0.57 -7.21 35.58
N GLY A 503 1.31 -6.89 34.52
CA GLY A 503 1.36 -7.68 33.28
C GLY A 503 0.13 -7.51 32.38
N GLU A 504 -0.70 -6.50 32.62
CA GLU A 504 -1.91 -6.22 31.85
C GLU A 504 -1.60 -5.37 30.61
N LEU A 505 -1.09 -6.01 29.56
CA LEU A 505 -0.56 -5.35 28.38
C LEU A 505 -1.62 -4.55 27.59
N MET A 506 -2.87 -5.02 27.49
CA MET A 506 -3.89 -4.32 26.71
C MET A 506 -4.24 -2.95 27.30
N PRO A 507 -4.61 -2.78 28.57
CA PRO A 507 -4.86 -1.47 29.14
C PRO A 507 -3.59 -0.59 29.14
N ALA A 508 -2.41 -1.16 29.38
CA ALA A 508 -1.14 -0.41 29.36
C ALA A 508 -0.90 0.22 27.97
N ASN A 509 -1.03 -0.56 26.89
CA ASN A 509 -0.81 -0.10 25.52
C ASN A 509 -1.85 0.95 25.11
N GLU A 510 -3.12 0.78 25.48
CA GLU A 510 -4.16 1.77 25.17
C GLU A 510 -3.90 3.09 25.89
N MET A 511 -3.56 3.05 27.19
CA MET A 511 -3.21 4.24 27.95
C MET A 511 -1.97 4.95 27.39
N GLN A 512 -0.94 4.19 26.98
CA GLN A 512 0.26 4.76 26.38
C GLN A 512 -0.05 5.45 25.03
N SER A 513 -0.89 4.83 24.20
CA SER A 513 -1.31 5.42 22.92
C SER A 513 -2.05 6.73 23.12
N ARG A 514 -3.02 6.79 24.05
CA ARG A 514 -3.78 8.01 24.36
C ARG A 514 -2.89 9.09 24.98
N LEU A 515 -1.98 8.71 25.87
CA LEU A 515 -0.99 9.62 26.45
C LEU A 515 -0.16 10.30 25.36
N ASN A 516 0.35 9.53 24.40
CA ASN A 516 1.14 10.06 23.29
C ASN A 516 0.30 11.03 22.42
N GLN A 517 -0.97 10.70 22.15
CA GLN A 517 -1.87 11.60 21.42
C GLN A 517 -2.08 12.94 22.14
N LEU A 518 -2.33 12.91 23.46
CA LEU A 518 -2.54 14.14 24.25
C LEU A 518 -1.26 15.00 24.37
N LEU A 519 -0.11 14.39 24.44
CA LEU A 519 1.17 15.11 24.46
C LEU A 519 1.48 15.77 23.12
N ASN A 520 1.17 15.09 22.01
CA ASN A 520 1.36 15.63 20.65
C ASN A 520 0.38 16.78 20.31
N LEU A 521 -0.78 16.84 20.95
CA LEU A 521 -1.73 17.95 20.79
C LEU A 521 -1.31 19.22 21.56
N LYS A 522 -0.32 19.11 22.48
CA LYS A 522 0.20 20.24 23.26
C LYS A 522 1.52 20.80 22.72
N SER A 523 2.20 20.10 21.81
CA SER A 523 3.39 20.55 21.10
C SER A 523 3.01 21.27 19.79
#